data_9cce824da5aa3e567c0bc77aea48a426
#
_entry.id   9cce824da5aa3e567c0bc77aea48a426
#
_cell.length_a   1.000
_cell.length_b   1.000
_cell.length_c   1.000
_cell.angle_alpha   90.00
_cell.angle_beta   90.00
_cell.angle_gamma   90.00
#
_symmetry.space_group_name_H-M   'P 1'
#
loop_
_entity.id
_entity.type
_entity.pdbx_description
1 polymer ?
#
loop_
_entity_poly.entity_id
_entity_poly.type
_entity_poly.pdbx_seq_one_letter_code
_entity_poly.pdbx_strand_id
1 'polypeptide(L)' 'MKWFIIVLMMGAYADGRQDMFWFNKPQFDTVEECQIYVTLNAGNIKMHMAGQYGPKPIEMIYCVRQDHLSEFGVPDSI' A
#
# COMPACT_ATOMS: atom_id res chain seq x y z
N MET A 1 -0.16 17.31 5.54
CA MET A 1 0.09 15.90 5.86
C MET A 1 0.60 15.15 4.65
N LYS A 2 1.37 14.11 4.89
CA LYS A 2 1.91 13.29 3.80
C LYS A 2 0.93 12.21 3.37
N TRP A 3 1.12 11.74 2.14
CA TRP A 3 0.37 10.62 1.58
C TRP A 3 1.29 9.41 1.46
N PHE A 4 0.73 8.22 1.64
CA PHE A 4 1.46 6.96 1.65
C PHE A 4 0.81 5.95 0.72
N ILE A 5 1.60 4.95 0.30
CA ILE A 5 1.10 3.84 -0.50
C ILE A 5 0.78 2.66 0.42
N ILE A 6 -0.43 2.12 0.26
CA ILE A 6 -0.84 0.87 0.90
C ILE A 6 -1.26 -0.10 -0.21
N VAL A 7 -0.71 -1.31 -0.18
CA VAL A 7 -1.03 -2.37 -1.14
C VAL A 7 -1.84 -3.44 -0.44
N LEU A 8 -3.01 -3.75 -1.00
CA LEU A 8 -3.88 -4.83 -0.52
C LEU A 8 -3.74 -6.01 -1.47
N MET A 9 -3.39 -7.18 -0.91
CA MET A 9 -3.22 -8.40 -1.69
C MET A 9 -4.55 -9.15 -1.81
N MET A 10 -4.75 -9.86 -2.93
CA MET A 10 -5.93 -10.71 -3.13
C MET A 10 -5.87 -11.95 -2.25
N GLY A 11 -7.06 -12.51 -1.96
CA GLY A 11 -7.19 -13.72 -1.16
C GLY A 11 -7.26 -13.41 0.33
N ALA A 12 -8.31 -13.89 0.97
CA ALA A 12 -8.52 -13.68 2.39
C ALA A 12 -8.14 -14.94 3.18
N TYR A 13 -7.62 -14.74 4.39
CA TYR A 13 -7.46 -15.84 5.35
C TYR A 13 -8.82 -16.27 5.89
N ALA A 14 -8.85 -17.38 6.62
CA ALA A 14 -10.10 -17.94 7.15
C ALA A 14 -10.87 -16.96 8.04
N ASP A 15 -10.18 -16.02 8.67
CA ASP A 15 -10.79 -15.00 9.54
C ASP A 15 -11.20 -13.73 8.76
N GLY A 16 -11.08 -13.75 7.43
CA GLY A 16 -11.47 -12.64 6.58
C GLY A 16 -10.39 -11.58 6.36
N ARG A 17 -9.25 -11.70 7.00
CA ARG A 17 -8.16 -10.74 6.82
C ARG A 17 -7.44 -11.00 5.49
N GLN A 18 -6.91 -9.91 4.92
CA GLN A 18 -6.08 -9.96 3.72
C GLN A 18 -4.70 -9.40 4.03
N ASP A 19 -3.70 -9.86 3.28
CA ASP A 19 -2.35 -9.30 3.39
C ASP A 19 -2.36 -7.87 2.91
N MET A 20 -1.70 -7.01 3.66
CA MET A 20 -1.61 -5.59 3.36
C MET A 20 -0.20 -5.10 3.68
N PHE A 21 0.35 -4.27 2.81
CA PHE A 21 1.69 -3.73 2.98
C PHE A 21 1.65 -2.22 2.94
N TRP A 22 2.23 -1.58 3.96
CA TRP A 22 2.36 -0.14 4.06
C TRP A 22 3.79 0.26 3.71
N PHE A 23 3.91 1.12 2.68
CA PHE A 23 5.19 1.72 2.33
C PHE A 23 5.35 3.01 3.14
N ASN A 24 6.34 3.04 4.05
CA ASN A 24 6.65 4.28 4.78
C ASN A 24 7.51 5.22 3.95
N LYS A 25 8.01 4.78 2.81
CA LYS A 25 8.75 5.57 1.82
C LYS A 25 8.44 5.04 0.43
N PRO A 26 8.32 5.91 -0.59
CA PRO A 26 8.35 7.37 -0.47
C PRO A 26 7.08 7.95 0.13
N GLN A 27 7.18 9.20 0.60
CA GLN A 27 6.04 9.97 1.07
C GLN A 27 5.73 11.06 0.06
N PHE A 28 4.46 11.43 -0.05
CA PHE A 28 4.02 12.41 -1.06
C PHE A 28 3.29 13.56 -0.39
N ASP A 29 3.41 14.76 -0.97
CA ASP A 29 2.73 15.94 -0.45
C ASP A 29 1.27 16.02 -0.90
N THR A 30 0.95 15.41 -2.05
CA THR A 30 -0.41 15.42 -2.59
C THR A 30 -0.80 14.01 -3.05
N VAL A 31 -2.11 13.77 -3.15
CA VAL A 31 -2.63 12.49 -3.66
C VAL A 31 -2.25 12.31 -5.13
N GLU A 32 -2.22 13.38 -5.91
CA GLU A 32 -1.86 13.34 -7.32
C GLU A 32 -0.43 12.83 -7.51
N GLU A 33 0.51 13.31 -6.70
CA GLU A 33 1.89 12.84 -6.75
C GLU A 33 1.98 11.35 -6.44
N CYS A 34 1.22 10.90 -5.44
CA CYS A 34 1.16 9.48 -5.08
C CYS A 34 0.62 8.64 -6.24
N GLN A 35 -0.47 9.08 -6.86
CA GLN A 35 -1.11 8.37 -7.97
C GLN A 35 -0.19 8.28 -9.19
N ILE A 36 0.51 9.37 -9.50
CA ILE A 36 1.47 9.39 -10.61
C ILE A 36 2.59 8.39 -10.33
N TYR A 37 3.14 8.41 -9.12
CA TYR A 37 4.20 7.47 -8.74
C TYR A 37 3.74 6.01 -8.89
N VAL A 38 2.55 5.70 -8.39
CA VAL A 38 2.01 4.33 -8.48
C VAL A 38 1.88 3.90 -9.94
N THR A 39 1.38 4.79 -10.80
CA THR A 39 1.22 4.49 -12.23
C THR A 39 2.57 4.21 -12.88
N LEU A 40 3.57 5.04 -12.60
CA LEU A 40 4.89 4.90 -13.21
C LEU A 40 5.69 3.73 -12.66
N ASN A 41 5.40 3.30 -11.43
CA ASN A 41 6.18 2.27 -10.73
C ASN A 41 5.38 1.01 -10.43
N ALA A 42 4.26 0.80 -11.11
CA ALA A 42 3.39 -0.36 -10.86
C ALA A 42 4.13 -1.69 -10.95
N GLY A 43 5.02 -1.84 -11.96
CA GLY A 43 5.83 -3.04 -12.12
C GLY A 43 6.78 -3.28 -10.95
N ASN A 44 7.44 -2.22 -10.48
CA ASN A 44 8.35 -2.30 -9.34
C ASN A 44 7.61 -2.65 -8.05
N ILE A 45 6.42 -2.09 -7.87
CA ILE A 45 5.58 -2.39 -6.71
C ILE A 45 5.18 -3.87 -6.74
N LYS A 46 4.76 -4.38 -7.90
CA LYS A 46 4.42 -5.80 -8.06
C LYS A 46 5.59 -6.71 -7.72
N MET A 47 6.79 -6.37 -8.20
CA MET A 47 8.00 -7.15 -7.92
C MET A 47 8.32 -7.16 -6.43
N HIS A 48 8.18 -6.02 -5.77
CA HIS A 48 8.40 -5.93 -4.34
C HIS A 48 7.40 -6.81 -3.57
N MET A 49 6.13 -6.77 -3.96
CA MET A 49 5.10 -7.59 -3.31
C MET A 49 5.34 -9.08 -3.55
N ALA A 50 5.79 -9.47 -4.75
CA ALA A 50 6.13 -10.86 -5.04
C ALA A 50 7.26 -11.35 -4.13
N GLY A 51 8.22 -10.49 -3.82
CA GLY A 51 9.30 -10.83 -2.88
C GLY A 51 8.82 -10.94 -1.44
N GLN A 52 7.76 -10.23 -1.06
CA GLN A 52 7.23 -10.25 0.31
C GLN A 52 6.22 -11.38 0.55
N TYR A 53 5.34 -11.61 -0.41
CA TYR A 53 4.19 -12.52 -0.23
C TYR A 53 4.15 -13.66 -1.24
N GLY A 54 5.14 -13.77 -2.13
CA GLY A 54 5.14 -14.76 -3.19
C GLY A 54 4.23 -14.36 -4.35
N PRO A 55 3.82 -15.33 -5.20
CA PRO A 55 3.08 -15.02 -6.43
C PRO A 55 1.61 -14.67 -6.21
N LYS A 56 1.29 -14.02 -5.11
CA LYS A 56 -0.07 -13.61 -4.79
C LYS A 56 -0.40 -12.33 -5.56
N PRO A 57 -1.56 -12.25 -6.24
CA PRO A 57 -1.91 -11.03 -6.98
C PRO A 57 -2.29 -9.89 -6.05
N ILE A 58 -2.10 -8.68 -6.56
CA ILE A 58 -2.51 -7.46 -5.87
C ILE A 58 -3.98 -7.19 -6.16
N GLU A 59 -4.77 -6.91 -5.12
CA GLU A 59 -6.17 -6.53 -5.30
C GLU A 59 -6.30 -5.03 -5.57
N MET A 60 -5.63 -4.20 -4.76
CA MET A 60 -5.75 -2.75 -4.87
C MET A 60 -4.50 -2.07 -4.32
N ILE A 61 -4.15 -0.92 -4.90
CA ILE A 61 -3.12 -0.04 -4.39
C ILE A 61 -3.80 1.27 -4.01
N TYR A 62 -3.63 1.69 -2.76
CA TYR A 62 -4.25 2.89 -2.23
C TYR A 62 -3.22 3.97 -2.00
N CYS A 63 -3.61 5.22 -2.26
CA CYS A 63 -2.89 6.40 -1.79
C CYS A 63 -3.67 6.95 -0.61
N VAL A 64 -3.08 6.88 0.59
CA VAL A 64 -3.77 7.16 1.85
C VAL A 64 -3.08 8.31 2.56
N ARG A 65 -3.87 9.30 3.01
CA ARG A 65 -3.34 10.41 3.79
C ARG A 65 -2.96 9.93 5.19
N GLN A 66 -1.94 10.55 5.76
CA GLN A 66 -1.33 10.15 7.03
C GLN A 66 -2.36 10.00 8.16
N ASP A 67 -3.35 10.88 8.25
CA ASP A 67 -4.35 10.85 9.30
C ASP A 67 -5.38 9.72 9.14
N HIS A 68 -5.37 9.01 8.02
CA HIS A 68 -6.25 7.86 7.77
C HIS A 68 -5.53 6.52 7.85
N LEU A 69 -4.22 6.51 8.12
CA LEU A 69 -3.45 5.26 8.17
C LEU A 69 -3.96 4.31 9.25
N SER A 70 -4.43 4.85 10.38
CA SER A 70 -4.95 4.02 11.48
C SER A 70 -6.16 3.19 11.05
N GLU A 71 -6.94 3.66 10.08
CA GLU A 71 -8.10 2.92 9.55
C GLU A 71 -7.67 1.64 8.83
N PHE A 72 -6.40 1.57 8.40
CA PHE A 72 -5.81 0.40 7.77
C PHE A 72 -4.97 -0.43 8.75
N GLY A 73 -5.00 -0.10 10.03
CA GLY A 73 -4.24 -0.82 11.05
C GLY A 73 -2.78 -0.41 11.16
N VAL A 74 -2.39 0.69 10.53
CA VAL A 74 -1.01 1.21 10.63
C VAL A 74 -0.87 1.99 11.94
N PRO A 75 0.22 1.76 12.72
CA PRO A 75 0.43 2.52 13.95
C PRO A 75 0.58 4.01 13.72
N ASP A 76 0.11 4.82 14.67
CA ASP A 76 0.19 6.29 14.58
C ASP A 76 1.59 6.83 14.74
N SER A 77 2.51 6.05 15.27
CA SER A 77 3.88 6.48 15.56
C SER A 77 4.77 6.33 14.34
N ILE A 78 4.62 7.21 13.39
CA ILE A 78 5.50 7.28 12.22
C ILE A 78 6.30 8.57 12.21
#